data_398001d068eaf71eb56bb55f0bf9be65
#
_entry.id   398001d068eaf71eb56bb55f0bf9be65
#
_cell.length_a   1.000
_cell.length_b   1.000
_cell.length_c   1.000
_cell.angle_alpha   90.00
_cell.angle_beta   90.00
_cell.angle_gamma   90.00
#
_symmetry.space_group_name_H-M   'P 1'
#
loop_
_entity.id
_entity.type
_entity.pdbx_description
1 polymer ?
#
loop_
_entity_poly.entity_id
_entity_poly.type
_entity_poly.pdbx_seq_one_letter_code
_entity_poly.pdbx_strand_id
1 'polypeptide(L)'
;MAKQVKIKEIAKMAGVSAGTVDRVLHKRGKVSQASLEAVERVLDEVGYRYNIHTSAISFRKTFNIAITIPNVNDGEYWNYIKRGINHAIEEYFDVNLKCDFHYYDQFDSKSCVEAYDNVLKVEPDAVIIGPTFIEETQRLCNELDSKNIPYIYVDSAIEDTDPTAIFTTDHHACGMLAAKLLHMS
;
A
#
# COMPACT_ATOMS: atom_id res chain seq x y z
N MET A 1 15.69 10.97 12.03
CA MET A 1 14.27 11.24 12.36
C MET A 1 13.99 12.69 11.96
N ALA A 2 13.25 12.91 10.88
CA ALA A 2 12.84 14.26 10.48
C ALA A 2 11.82 14.78 11.49
N LYS A 3 12.05 15.97 12.03
CA LYS A 3 11.15 16.62 12.99
C LYS A 3 9.87 17.00 12.26
N GLN A 4 8.74 16.44 12.64
CA GLN A 4 7.45 16.73 12.05
C GLN A 4 7.08 18.19 12.32
N VAL A 5 7.07 19.02 11.27
CA VAL A 5 6.73 20.45 11.36
C VAL A 5 5.22 20.59 11.53
N LYS A 6 4.78 21.35 12.52
CA LYS A 6 3.35 21.54 12.81
C LYS A 6 2.73 22.60 11.91
N ILE A 7 1.42 22.50 11.60
CA ILE A 7 0.66 23.49 10.80
C ILE A 7 0.89 24.94 11.30
N LYS A 8 0.99 25.16 12.61
CA LYS A 8 1.28 26.48 13.19
C LYS A 8 2.66 27.03 12.81
N GLU A 9 3.65 26.14 12.66
CA GLU A 9 5.00 26.52 12.26
C GLU A 9 5.03 26.84 10.77
N ILE A 10 4.36 26.04 9.93
CA ILE A 10 4.18 26.30 8.49
C ILE A 10 3.47 27.66 8.29
N ALA A 11 2.40 27.91 9.02
CA ALA A 11 1.67 29.19 8.96
C ALA A 11 2.57 30.38 9.29
N LYS A 12 3.43 30.24 10.31
CA LYS A 12 4.39 31.27 10.69
C LYS A 12 5.46 31.49 9.61
N MET A 13 5.97 30.43 9.00
CA MET A 13 6.98 30.50 7.94
C MET A 13 6.40 31.09 6.65
N ALA A 14 5.17 30.73 6.30
CA ALA A 14 4.47 31.22 5.11
C ALA A 14 3.85 32.63 5.31
N GLY A 15 3.87 33.18 6.51
CA GLY A 15 3.29 34.48 6.80
C GLY A 15 1.76 34.55 6.68
N VAL A 16 1.07 33.40 6.91
CA VAL A 16 -0.38 33.25 6.79
C VAL A 16 -1.01 32.71 8.07
N SER A 17 -2.34 32.70 8.15
CA SER A 17 -3.02 32.08 9.28
C SER A 17 -2.98 30.54 9.19
N ALA A 18 -3.05 29.86 10.34
CA ALA A 18 -3.18 28.40 10.38
C ALA A 18 -4.40 27.90 9.61
N GLY A 19 -5.51 28.68 9.62
CA GLY A 19 -6.70 28.38 8.82
C GLY A 19 -6.49 28.53 7.31
N THR A 20 -5.54 29.38 6.88
CA THR A 20 -5.14 29.48 5.47
C THR A 20 -4.33 28.27 5.04
N VAL A 21 -3.38 27.82 5.87
CA VAL A 21 -2.62 26.58 5.64
C VAL A 21 -3.57 25.39 5.56
N ASP A 22 -4.52 25.28 6.48
CA ASP A 22 -5.53 24.22 6.47
C ASP A 22 -6.35 24.19 5.17
N ARG A 23 -6.80 25.36 4.68
CA ARG A 23 -7.53 25.45 3.40
C ARG A 23 -6.69 25.04 2.20
N VAL A 24 -5.41 25.41 2.19
CA VAL A 24 -4.48 25.01 1.11
C VAL A 24 -4.29 23.50 1.14
N LEU A 25 -3.96 22.93 2.30
CA LEU A 25 -3.74 21.49 2.47
C LEU A 25 -4.96 20.66 2.07
N HIS A 26 -6.15 21.09 2.46
CA HIS A 26 -7.40 20.36 2.18
C HIS A 26 -8.09 20.80 0.87
N LYS A 27 -7.50 21.70 0.08
CA LYS A 27 -8.09 22.25 -1.13
C LYS A 27 -9.50 22.80 -0.92
N ARG A 28 -9.76 23.40 0.25
CA ARG A 28 -11.08 23.90 0.65
C ARG A 28 -11.16 25.42 0.57
N GLY A 29 -12.25 25.94 -0.03
CA GLY A 29 -12.53 27.37 -0.09
C GLY A 29 -11.61 28.16 -1.02
N LYS A 30 -11.83 29.49 -1.06
CA LYS A 30 -11.00 30.38 -1.86
C LYS A 30 -9.80 30.87 -1.03
N VAL A 31 -8.60 30.62 -1.52
CA VAL A 31 -7.33 31.15 -1.01
C VAL A 31 -6.75 32.04 -2.09
N SER A 32 -6.14 33.19 -1.69
CA SER A 32 -5.48 34.05 -2.67
C SER A 32 -4.26 33.31 -3.28
N GLN A 33 -3.97 33.63 -4.55
CA GLN A 33 -2.85 33.01 -5.26
C GLN A 33 -1.52 33.21 -4.51
N ALA A 34 -1.28 34.40 -3.99
CA ALA A 34 -0.08 34.70 -3.21
C ALA A 34 0.03 33.89 -1.93
N SER A 35 -1.10 33.61 -1.25
CA SER A 35 -1.09 32.74 -0.04
C SER A 35 -0.89 31.30 -0.40
N LEU A 36 -1.45 30.82 -1.51
CA LEU A 36 -1.24 29.47 -2.02
C LEU A 36 0.24 29.21 -2.29
N GLU A 37 0.86 30.07 -3.11
CA GLU A 37 2.29 29.97 -3.47
C GLU A 37 3.22 30.08 -2.25
N ALA A 38 2.89 30.95 -1.28
CA ALA A 38 3.66 31.08 -0.05
C ALA A 38 3.63 29.80 0.80
N VAL A 39 2.46 29.16 0.90
CA VAL A 39 2.31 27.90 1.65
C VAL A 39 2.99 26.75 0.92
N GLU A 40 2.76 26.58 -0.38
CA GLU A 40 3.37 25.51 -1.19
C GLU A 40 4.91 25.58 -1.12
N ARG A 41 5.49 26.75 -1.27
CA ARG A 41 6.94 26.92 -1.12
C ARG A 41 7.47 26.44 0.24
N VAL A 42 6.78 26.81 1.33
CA VAL A 42 7.19 26.38 2.68
C VAL A 42 7.01 24.88 2.85
N LEU A 43 5.95 24.28 2.29
CA LEU A 43 5.74 22.84 2.32
C LEU A 43 6.89 22.09 1.63
N ASP A 44 7.34 22.59 0.48
CA ASP A 44 8.47 22.02 -0.27
C ASP A 44 9.80 22.19 0.51
N GLU A 45 10.06 23.38 1.05
CA GLU A 45 11.27 23.70 1.83
C GLU A 45 11.43 22.79 3.07
N VAL A 46 10.31 22.49 3.77
CA VAL A 46 10.34 21.67 4.98
C VAL A 46 10.13 20.18 4.69
N GLY A 47 9.94 19.82 3.41
CA GLY A 47 9.61 18.44 3.03
C GLY A 47 8.31 17.96 3.69
N TYR A 48 7.32 18.86 3.86
CA TYR A 48 6.07 18.53 4.54
C TYR A 48 5.22 17.63 3.64
N ARG A 49 5.03 16.39 4.07
CA ARG A 49 4.07 15.47 3.46
C ARG A 49 2.71 15.67 4.10
N TYR A 50 1.75 16.11 3.30
CA TYR A 50 0.38 16.29 3.77
C TYR A 50 -0.28 14.94 4.04
N ASN A 51 -0.76 14.82 5.28
CA ASN A 51 -1.48 13.67 5.73
C ASN A 51 -2.97 13.80 5.35
N ILE A 52 -3.41 13.09 4.33
CA ILE A 52 -4.82 13.06 3.87
C ILE A 52 -5.74 12.48 4.97
N HIS A 53 -5.19 11.75 5.93
CA HIS A 53 -5.92 11.01 6.95
C HIS A 53 -5.99 11.69 8.32
N THR A 54 -5.55 12.96 8.47
CA THR A 54 -5.69 13.70 9.73
C THR A 54 -7.15 13.94 10.17
N SER A 55 -8.14 13.67 9.34
CA SER A 55 -9.53 13.54 9.81
C SER A 55 -9.81 12.21 10.54
N ALA A 56 -8.90 11.27 10.49
CA ALA A 56 -8.95 9.99 11.23
C ALA A 56 -8.23 10.07 12.59
N ILE A 57 -8.24 11.21 13.26
CA ILE A 57 -7.67 11.44 14.61
C ILE A 57 -8.21 10.46 15.67
N SER A 58 -9.06 9.52 15.29
CA SER A 58 -9.63 8.51 16.18
C SER A 58 -8.95 7.15 16.16
N PHE A 59 -8.09 6.84 15.20
CA PHE A 59 -7.48 5.51 15.15
C PHE A 59 -6.19 5.46 15.98
N ARG A 60 -6.35 5.25 17.31
CA ARG A 60 -5.26 4.79 18.18
C ARG A 60 -4.85 3.33 17.92
N LYS A 61 -5.55 2.65 16.99
CA LYS A 61 -5.30 1.24 16.65
C LYS A 61 -4.16 1.17 15.64
N THR A 62 -3.18 0.33 15.91
CA THR A 62 -2.20 -0.11 14.92
C THR A 62 -2.85 -1.23 14.10
N PHE A 63 -2.82 -1.13 12.77
CA PHE A 63 -3.27 -2.19 11.88
C PHE A 63 -2.09 -3.07 11.51
N ASN A 64 -2.21 -4.37 11.77
CA ASN A 64 -1.22 -5.37 11.41
C ASN A 64 -1.58 -5.96 10.04
N ILE A 65 -0.76 -5.73 9.04
CA ILE A 65 -0.94 -6.27 7.69
C ILE A 65 0.09 -7.35 7.46
N ALA A 66 -0.34 -8.57 7.22
CA ALA A 66 0.53 -9.63 6.76
C ALA A 66 0.64 -9.59 5.23
N ILE A 67 1.85 -9.75 4.71
CA ILE A 67 2.12 -9.76 3.28
C ILE A 67 2.80 -11.07 2.96
N THR A 68 2.16 -11.92 2.17
CA THR A 68 2.73 -13.20 1.76
C THR A 68 2.96 -13.21 0.25
N ILE A 69 4.21 -13.30 -0.14
CA ILE A 69 4.68 -13.30 -1.53
C ILE A 69 5.87 -14.26 -1.66
N PRO A 70 6.18 -14.73 -2.88
CA PRO A 70 7.41 -15.47 -3.13
C PRO A 70 8.67 -14.74 -2.68
N ASN A 71 9.73 -15.51 -2.42
CA ASN A 71 11.06 -14.98 -2.13
C ASN A 71 11.49 -13.96 -3.18
N VAL A 72 12.22 -12.94 -2.75
CA VAL A 72 12.63 -11.84 -3.60
C VAL A 72 14.15 -11.74 -3.68
N ASN A 73 14.68 -11.67 -4.91
CA ASN A 73 16.06 -11.33 -5.18
C ASN A 73 16.11 -10.06 -6.04
N ASP A 74 17.24 -9.37 -6.03
CA ASP A 74 17.42 -8.16 -6.84
C ASP A 74 17.28 -8.48 -8.33
N GLY A 75 16.46 -7.68 -9.03
CA GLY A 75 16.18 -7.85 -10.46
C GLY A 75 15.05 -8.84 -10.77
N GLU A 76 14.53 -9.57 -9.80
CA GLU A 76 13.40 -10.49 -10.00
C GLU A 76 12.04 -9.77 -9.89
N TYR A 77 11.04 -10.41 -10.49
CA TYR A 77 9.68 -9.88 -10.60
C TYR A 77 9.10 -9.46 -9.23
N TRP A 78 9.16 -10.35 -8.25
CA TRP A 78 8.59 -10.09 -6.92
C TRP A 78 9.26 -8.96 -6.15
N ASN A 79 10.51 -8.63 -6.49
CA ASN A 79 11.19 -7.48 -5.91
C ASN A 79 10.55 -6.15 -6.33
N TYR A 80 10.00 -6.05 -7.53
CA TYR A 80 9.27 -4.84 -7.96
C TYR A 80 7.98 -4.66 -7.16
N ILE A 81 7.24 -5.74 -6.92
CA ILE A 81 6.03 -5.72 -6.08
C ILE A 81 6.38 -5.31 -4.66
N LYS A 82 7.39 -5.95 -4.04
CA LYS A 82 7.90 -5.60 -2.71
C LYS A 82 8.28 -4.11 -2.60
N ARG A 83 8.99 -3.59 -3.60
CA ARG A 83 9.39 -2.18 -3.62
C ARG A 83 8.18 -1.25 -3.69
N GLY A 84 7.16 -1.60 -4.48
CA GLY A 84 5.91 -0.85 -4.55
C GLY A 84 5.19 -0.83 -3.19
N ILE A 85 5.08 -1.97 -2.52
CA ILE A 85 4.49 -2.08 -1.18
C ILE A 85 5.27 -1.25 -0.17
N ASN A 86 6.61 -1.36 -0.14
CA ASN A 86 7.45 -0.57 0.77
C ASN A 86 7.30 0.93 0.52
N HIS A 87 7.23 1.35 -0.74
CA HIS A 87 6.98 2.76 -1.08
C HIS A 87 5.62 3.25 -0.54
N ALA A 88 4.57 2.43 -0.67
CA ALA A 88 3.26 2.75 -0.11
C ALA A 88 3.33 2.85 1.43
N ILE A 89 4.02 1.93 2.12
CA ILE A 89 4.22 1.98 3.57
C ILE A 89 4.93 3.29 3.98
N GLU A 90 5.94 3.71 3.22
CA GLU A 90 6.63 4.97 3.46
C GLU A 90 5.75 6.19 3.18
N GLU A 91 4.90 6.15 2.17
CA GLU A 91 3.98 7.22 1.82
C GLU A 91 2.87 7.39 2.86
N TYR A 92 2.36 6.28 3.40
CA TYR A 92 1.30 6.25 4.41
C TYR A 92 1.85 6.11 5.84
N PHE A 93 3.04 6.67 6.11
CA PHE A 93 3.73 6.57 7.40
C PHE A 93 2.93 7.08 8.61
N ASP A 94 1.90 7.88 8.40
CA ASP A 94 1.02 8.50 9.38
C ASP A 94 -0.22 7.64 9.71
N VAL A 95 -0.48 6.63 8.92
CA VAL A 95 -1.39 5.55 9.28
C VAL A 95 -0.59 4.55 10.11
N ASN A 96 -1.04 4.26 11.34
CA ASN A 96 -0.37 3.28 12.20
C ASN A 96 -0.48 1.88 11.57
N LEU A 97 0.33 1.63 10.53
CA LEU A 97 0.44 0.35 9.85
C LEU A 97 1.70 -0.38 10.31
N LYS A 98 1.55 -1.63 10.66
CA LYS A 98 2.64 -2.58 10.85
C LYS A 98 2.50 -3.63 9.75
N CYS A 99 3.50 -3.71 8.87
CA CYS A 99 3.52 -4.63 7.74
C CYS A 99 4.61 -5.66 7.93
N ASP A 100 4.24 -6.93 8.01
CA ASP A 100 5.16 -8.04 8.18
C ASP A 100 5.15 -8.93 6.92
N PHE A 101 6.33 -9.19 6.33
CA PHE A 101 6.48 -10.03 5.15
C PHE A 101 6.74 -11.49 5.54
N HIS A 102 5.97 -12.38 4.94
CA HIS A 102 6.08 -13.83 5.04
C HIS A 102 6.43 -14.38 3.66
N TYR A 103 7.71 -14.69 3.46
CA TYR A 103 8.20 -15.17 2.18
C TYR A 103 8.13 -16.68 2.08
N TYR A 104 7.94 -17.19 0.86
CA TYR A 104 7.99 -18.61 0.54
C TYR A 104 8.71 -18.86 -0.78
N ASP A 105 9.18 -20.09 -0.98
CA ASP A 105 9.74 -20.53 -2.26
C ASP A 105 8.61 -20.83 -3.24
N GLN A 106 8.60 -20.14 -4.38
CA GLN A 106 7.57 -20.31 -5.42
C GLN A 106 7.59 -21.70 -6.11
N PHE A 107 8.60 -22.52 -5.84
CA PHE A 107 8.74 -23.86 -6.37
C PHE A 107 8.56 -24.95 -5.29
N ASP A 108 8.31 -24.57 -4.04
CA ASP A 108 8.09 -25.49 -2.92
C ASP A 108 6.78 -25.18 -2.20
N SER A 109 5.76 -26.03 -2.42
CA SER A 109 4.46 -25.88 -1.79
C SER A 109 4.51 -26.01 -0.26
N LYS A 110 5.46 -26.77 0.30
CA LYS A 110 5.64 -26.88 1.75
C LYS A 110 6.09 -25.57 2.36
N SER A 111 7.03 -24.87 1.71
CA SER A 111 7.46 -23.53 2.10
C SER A 111 6.28 -22.56 2.07
N CYS A 112 5.40 -22.66 1.07
CA CYS A 112 4.19 -21.87 0.97
C CYS A 112 3.23 -22.13 2.14
N VAL A 113 2.98 -23.41 2.45
CA VAL A 113 2.15 -23.81 3.61
C VAL A 113 2.71 -23.24 4.91
N GLU A 114 4.02 -23.35 5.15
CA GLU A 114 4.66 -22.83 6.36
C GLU A 114 4.51 -21.29 6.47
N ALA A 115 4.68 -20.56 5.37
CA ALA A 115 4.48 -19.10 5.33
C ALA A 115 3.02 -18.75 5.64
N TYR A 116 2.06 -19.45 5.06
CA TYR A 116 0.63 -19.23 5.28
C TYR A 116 0.21 -19.57 6.72
N ASP A 117 0.72 -20.65 7.29
CA ASP A 117 0.50 -20.97 8.70
C ASP A 117 1.06 -19.89 9.63
N ASN A 118 2.19 -19.27 9.27
CA ASN A 118 2.73 -18.14 10.02
C ASN A 118 1.87 -16.87 9.89
N VAL A 119 1.29 -16.60 8.71
CA VAL A 119 0.29 -15.54 8.54
C VAL A 119 -0.91 -15.76 9.48
N LEU A 120 -1.43 -16.98 9.55
CA LEU A 120 -2.59 -17.29 10.40
C LEU A 120 -2.30 -17.17 11.90
N LYS A 121 -1.05 -17.45 12.32
CA LYS A 121 -0.62 -17.36 13.73
C LYS A 121 -0.52 -15.92 14.24
N VAL A 122 -0.21 -14.95 13.38
CA VAL A 122 -0.08 -13.54 13.79
C VAL A 122 -1.42 -12.81 13.85
N GLU A 123 -2.51 -13.46 13.44
CA GLU A 123 -3.87 -12.90 13.46
C GLU A 123 -3.91 -11.46 12.91
N PRO A 124 -3.55 -11.25 11.64
CA PRO A 124 -3.47 -9.91 11.06
C PRO A 124 -4.85 -9.27 10.91
N ASP A 125 -4.90 -7.93 10.82
CA ASP A 125 -6.12 -7.20 10.50
C ASP A 125 -6.49 -7.29 9.00
N ALA A 126 -5.52 -7.55 8.12
CA ALA A 126 -5.71 -7.83 6.70
C ALA A 126 -4.50 -8.53 6.10
N VAL A 127 -4.67 -9.17 4.93
CA VAL A 127 -3.61 -9.91 4.25
C VAL A 127 -3.46 -9.47 2.79
N ILE A 128 -2.21 -9.29 2.35
CA ILE A 128 -1.84 -9.14 0.94
C ILE A 128 -1.22 -10.46 0.48
N ILE A 129 -1.80 -11.07 -0.55
CA ILE A 129 -1.39 -12.38 -1.03
C ILE A 129 -0.91 -12.26 -2.48
N GLY A 130 0.32 -12.70 -2.74
CA GLY A 130 0.81 -12.96 -4.10
C GLY A 130 0.85 -14.48 -4.34
N PRO A 131 -0.22 -15.06 -4.90
CA PRO A 131 -0.40 -16.50 -4.94
C PRO A 131 0.40 -17.16 -6.06
N THR A 132 0.98 -18.35 -5.79
CA THR A 132 1.59 -19.22 -6.82
C THR A 132 1.08 -20.66 -6.75
N PHE A 133 0.49 -21.07 -5.63
CA PHE A 133 -0.08 -22.40 -5.42
C PHE A 133 -1.58 -22.30 -5.17
N ILE A 134 -2.39 -22.91 -6.03
CA ILE A 134 -3.84 -22.74 -6.01
C ILE A 134 -4.45 -23.34 -4.75
N GLU A 135 -4.20 -24.63 -4.47
CA GLU A 135 -4.82 -25.37 -3.37
C GLU A 135 -4.44 -24.79 -2.00
N GLU A 136 -3.15 -24.47 -1.82
CA GLU A 136 -2.64 -23.88 -0.59
C GLU A 136 -3.24 -22.49 -0.35
N THR A 137 -3.39 -21.69 -1.42
CA THR A 137 -3.98 -20.36 -1.33
C THR A 137 -5.48 -20.44 -1.03
N GLN A 138 -6.23 -21.33 -1.66
CA GLN A 138 -7.64 -21.55 -1.33
C GLN A 138 -7.81 -21.95 0.14
N ARG A 139 -6.94 -22.83 0.67
CA ARG A 139 -6.94 -23.19 2.10
C ARG A 139 -6.73 -21.96 2.99
N LEU A 140 -5.74 -21.11 2.68
CA LEU A 140 -5.50 -19.88 3.42
C LEU A 140 -6.73 -18.96 3.38
N CYS A 141 -7.31 -18.75 2.21
CA CYS A 141 -8.49 -17.87 2.05
C CYS A 141 -9.69 -18.39 2.85
N ASN A 142 -9.97 -19.69 2.83
CA ASN A 142 -11.03 -20.28 3.64
C ASN A 142 -10.84 -20.03 5.14
N GLU A 143 -9.59 -20.09 5.63
CA GLU A 143 -9.28 -19.79 7.03
C GLU A 143 -9.45 -18.28 7.34
N LEU A 144 -9.03 -17.40 6.43
CA LEU A 144 -9.21 -15.95 6.57
C LEU A 144 -10.68 -15.57 6.57
N ASP A 145 -11.47 -16.15 5.65
CA ASP A 145 -12.91 -15.92 5.56
C ASP A 145 -13.63 -16.39 6.84
N SER A 146 -13.26 -17.56 7.37
CA SER A 146 -13.82 -18.08 8.63
C SER A 146 -13.60 -17.14 9.82
N LYS A 147 -12.50 -16.38 9.78
CA LYS A 147 -12.10 -15.40 10.80
C LYS A 147 -12.53 -13.96 10.47
N ASN A 148 -13.20 -13.74 9.33
CA ASN A 148 -13.54 -12.42 8.79
C ASN A 148 -12.33 -11.50 8.65
N ILE A 149 -11.17 -12.05 8.24
CA ILE A 149 -9.96 -11.29 7.94
C ILE A 149 -9.96 -10.95 6.45
N PRO A 150 -10.06 -9.66 6.05
CA PRO A 150 -10.06 -9.27 4.66
C PRO A 150 -8.70 -9.51 4.01
N TYR A 151 -8.71 -9.89 2.73
CA TYR A 151 -7.50 -10.06 1.95
C TYR A 151 -7.63 -9.50 0.55
N ILE A 152 -6.50 -9.21 -0.07
CA ILE A 152 -6.39 -8.81 -1.47
C ILE A 152 -5.35 -9.65 -2.18
N TYR A 153 -5.50 -9.77 -3.50
CA TYR A 153 -4.49 -10.38 -4.35
C TYR A 153 -3.63 -9.34 -5.05
N VAL A 154 -2.36 -9.67 -5.21
CA VAL A 154 -1.41 -8.98 -6.10
C VAL A 154 -0.85 -9.98 -7.10
N ASP A 155 -0.74 -9.58 -8.37
CA ASP A 155 -0.30 -10.34 -9.53
C ASP A 155 -1.37 -11.28 -10.10
N SER A 156 -1.84 -12.26 -9.38
CA SER A 156 -2.76 -13.29 -9.86
C SER A 156 -3.96 -13.44 -8.94
N ALA A 157 -5.07 -13.90 -9.46
CA ALA A 157 -6.27 -14.27 -8.71
C ALA A 157 -6.41 -15.80 -8.65
N ILE A 158 -7.01 -16.29 -7.58
CA ILE A 158 -7.38 -17.70 -7.43
C ILE A 158 -8.90 -17.81 -7.52
N GLU A 159 -9.38 -18.71 -8.36
CA GLU A 159 -10.82 -19.01 -8.51
C GLU A 159 -11.40 -19.56 -7.19
N ASP A 160 -12.70 -19.48 -7.05
CA ASP A 160 -13.46 -19.93 -5.87
C ASP A 160 -12.98 -19.30 -4.53
N THR A 161 -12.56 -18.04 -4.57
CA THR A 161 -12.23 -17.23 -3.39
C THR A 161 -12.89 -15.86 -3.48
N ASP A 162 -13.06 -15.14 -2.33
CA ASP A 162 -13.75 -13.84 -2.27
C ASP A 162 -12.83 -12.71 -1.75
N PRO A 163 -11.79 -12.31 -2.52
CA PRO A 163 -10.90 -11.24 -2.11
C PRO A 163 -11.61 -9.88 -2.16
N THR A 164 -11.26 -8.98 -1.23
CA THR A 164 -11.76 -7.60 -1.22
C THR A 164 -11.37 -6.83 -2.49
N ALA A 165 -10.21 -7.13 -3.07
CA ALA A 165 -9.71 -6.55 -4.32
C ALA A 165 -8.64 -7.44 -4.95
N ILE A 166 -8.45 -7.25 -6.27
CA ILE A 166 -7.42 -7.92 -7.07
C ILE A 166 -6.64 -6.85 -7.84
N PHE A 167 -5.33 -6.85 -7.68
CA PHE A 167 -4.40 -5.98 -8.40
C PHE A 167 -3.55 -6.83 -9.33
N THR A 168 -3.93 -6.91 -10.59
CA THR A 168 -3.27 -7.73 -11.61
C THR A 168 -3.11 -6.99 -12.93
N THR A 169 -2.23 -7.50 -13.78
CA THR A 169 -2.07 -7.04 -15.16
C THR A 169 -3.20 -7.63 -16.04
N ASP A 170 -3.73 -6.85 -16.97
CA ASP A 170 -4.60 -7.38 -18.01
C ASP A 170 -3.78 -8.21 -19.00
N HIS A 171 -3.65 -9.51 -18.70
CA HIS A 171 -2.86 -10.45 -19.51
C HIS A 171 -3.43 -10.61 -20.94
N HIS A 172 -4.76 -10.48 -21.13
CA HIS A 172 -5.37 -10.53 -22.45
C HIS A 172 -4.94 -9.32 -23.29
N ALA A 173 -5.04 -8.12 -22.72
CA ALA A 173 -4.60 -6.90 -23.41
C ALA A 173 -3.10 -6.94 -23.71
N CYS A 174 -2.27 -7.43 -22.78
CA CYS A 174 -0.83 -7.62 -22.98
C CYS A 174 -0.54 -8.60 -24.12
N GLY A 175 -1.22 -9.75 -24.17
CA GLY A 175 -1.06 -10.73 -25.26
C GLY A 175 -1.47 -10.16 -26.61
N MET A 176 -2.58 -9.43 -26.67
CA MET A 176 -3.03 -8.75 -27.89
C MET A 176 -2.02 -7.71 -28.38
N LEU A 177 -1.44 -6.94 -27.46
CA LEU A 177 -0.42 -5.94 -27.79
C LEU A 177 0.85 -6.61 -28.33
N ALA A 178 1.33 -7.66 -27.68
CA ALA A 178 2.50 -8.42 -28.11
C ALA A 178 2.30 -8.99 -29.53
N ALA A 179 1.15 -9.61 -29.82
CA ALA A 179 0.82 -10.13 -31.13
C ALA A 179 0.80 -9.02 -32.21
N LYS A 180 0.23 -7.85 -31.92
CA LYS A 180 0.23 -6.70 -32.82
C LYS A 180 1.65 -6.20 -33.11
N LEU A 181 2.50 -6.10 -32.10
CA LEU A 181 3.90 -5.66 -32.29
C LEU A 181 4.68 -6.62 -33.19
N LEU A 182 4.51 -7.93 -33.00
CA LEU A 182 5.14 -8.95 -33.86
C LEU A 182 4.62 -8.94 -35.28
N HIS A 183 3.35 -8.55 -35.52
CA HIS A 183 2.78 -8.45 -36.87
C HIS A 183 3.25 -7.19 -37.60
N MET A 184 3.66 -6.15 -36.90
CA MET A 184 4.14 -4.88 -37.47
C MET A 184 5.65 -4.88 -37.76
N SER A 185 6.39 -5.88 -37.27
CA SER A 185 7.83 -6.07 -37.52
C SER A 185 8.10 -6.97 -38.71
#